data_b08d2fe10047bd6355d5cef5d3572b51
#
_entry.id   b08d2fe10047bd6355d5cef5d3572b51
#
_cell.length_a   1.000
_cell.length_b   1.000
_cell.length_c   1.000
_cell.angle_alpha   90.00
_cell.angle_beta   90.00
_cell.angle_gamma   90.00
#
_symmetry.space_group_name_H-M   'P 1'
#
loop_
_entity.id
_entity.type
_entity.pdbx_description
1 polymer ?
#
loop_
_entity_poly.entity_id
_entity_poly.type
_entity_poly.pdbx_seq_one_letter_code
_entity_poly.pdbx_strand_id
1 'polypeptide(L)'
;MDTTASPLAPDTASNSSGKGLIEADAVIVGAGPVGLFQVFELGLLEIKAHVIDSLPVVGGQCVELYPDKPIYDIPAVPVCTGQELTDNLMKQIEPFDPIFHLGQEVTVVERRDDGRFNVETSVGTRFITKTIFIAAGVGSFQPRTIKVDGIEQFEGSQVFYRVKDPARFHGKNLVICGGGDSALDWTLNLVGKAESVILLHRREEFRAAPSSVAKMKELCDNYEMQFLVGQVSGFEAKDGKLAEIKVTGSDGVTRRLPLDDLLVFFGLSPKLGPIADWGLEIERKQLKVDTEKFETNVPGIFAVGDINTYPGKKKLILSGFHEAALAAFGAAPYIFPEKKIHMQYTTTSPKLHKILGVETPVFD
;
A
#
# COMPACT_ATOMS: atom_id res chain seq x y z
N MET A 1 28.74 -7.28 -23.51
CA MET A 1 28.35 -8.57 -22.89
C MET A 1 27.14 -8.28 -22.04
N ASP A 2 25.98 -8.53 -22.64
CA ASP A 2 24.67 -8.33 -21.99
C ASP A 2 24.41 -9.43 -20.96
N THR A 3 24.09 -9.04 -19.75
CA THR A 3 23.45 -9.92 -18.77
C THR A 3 22.27 -9.17 -18.14
N THR A 4 21.12 -9.21 -18.83
CA THR A 4 19.83 -8.89 -18.26
C THR A 4 19.42 -10.04 -17.33
N ALA A 5 19.60 -9.85 -16.03
CA ALA A 5 19.02 -10.74 -15.02
C ALA A 5 17.54 -10.38 -14.86
N SER A 6 16.67 -11.32 -15.23
CA SER A 6 15.21 -11.27 -14.96
C SER A 6 14.97 -11.36 -13.45
N PRO A 7 14.02 -10.63 -12.86
CA PRO A 7 13.72 -10.74 -11.46
C PRO A 7 13.13 -12.12 -11.15
N LEU A 8 13.68 -12.79 -10.16
CA LEU A 8 13.19 -14.05 -9.60
C LEU A 8 11.79 -13.82 -9.02
N ALA A 9 10.78 -14.38 -9.70
CA ALA A 9 9.45 -14.55 -9.12
C ALA A 9 9.56 -15.61 -8.00
N PRO A 10 9.00 -15.38 -6.81
CA PRO A 10 8.94 -16.40 -5.80
C PRO A 10 8.07 -17.57 -6.28
N ASP A 11 8.54 -18.80 -6.08
CA ASP A 11 7.82 -20.03 -6.39
C ASP A 11 6.44 -20.00 -5.71
N THR A 12 5.40 -19.87 -6.51
CA THR A 12 4.02 -20.05 -6.06
C THR A 12 3.78 -21.55 -5.95
N ALA A 13 3.99 -22.12 -4.78
CA ALA A 13 3.54 -23.47 -4.47
C ALA A 13 2.00 -23.53 -4.58
N SER A 14 1.49 -23.92 -5.73
CA SER A 14 0.10 -24.32 -5.93
C SER A 14 -0.12 -25.69 -5.27
N ASN A 15 -0.70 -25.69 -4.07
CA ASN A 15 -1.25 -26.89 -3.47
C ASN A 15 -2.71 -26.69 -3.09
N SER A 16 -3.61 -27.13 -3.95
CA SER A 16 -5.03 -27.29 -3.68
C SER A 16 -5.26 -28.67 -3.08
N SER A 17 -5.26 -28.76 -1.74
CA SER A 17 -5.99 -29.82 -1.00
C SER A 17 -5.88 -29.54 0.49
N GLY A 18 -7.01 -29.41 1.20
CA GLY A 18 -7.20 -29.35 2.64
C GLY A 18 -6.15 -28.55 3.41
N LYS A 19 -6.23 -27.21 3.37
CA LYS A 19 -5.27 -26.36 4.10
C LYS A 19 -5.40 -26.66 5.60
N GLY A 20 -4.40 -27.36 6.17
CA GLY A 20 -4.27 -27.61 7.60
C GLY A 20 -4.27 -26.30 8.40
N LEU A 21 -4.60 -26.39 9.67
CA LEU A 21 -4.48 -25.28 10.61
C LEU A 21 -2.99 -24.95 10.81
N ILE A 22 -2.61 -23.70 10.64
CA ILE A 22 -1.23 -23.20 10.79
C ILE A 22 -1.07 -22.62 12.19
N GLU A 23 -0.13 -23.15 12.97
CA GLU A 23 0.27 -22.51 14.23
C GLU A 23 1.41 -21.52 14.00
N ALA A 24 1.27 -20.31 14.55
CA ALA A 24 2.23 -19.22 14.38
C ALA A 24 2.46 -18.48 15.70
N ASP A 25 3.66 -17.91 15.87
CA ASP A 25 3.93 -16.99 16.96
C ASP A 25 3.34 -15.60 16.65
N ALA A 26 3.47 -15.17 15.41
CA ALA A 26 3.00 -13.87 14.95
C ALA A 26 2.36 -13.95 13.55
N VAL A 27 1.27 -13.21 13.36
CA VAL A 27 0.66 -12.93 12.06
C VAL A 27 0.75 -11.44 11.79
N ILE A 28 1.30 -11.04 10.65
CA ILE A 28 1.35 -9.67 10.18
C ILE A 28 0.31 -9.49 9.07
N VAL A 29 -0.58 -8.53 9.22
CA VAL A 29 -1.61 -8.17 8.24
C VAL A 29 -1.17 -6.94 7.48
N GLY A 30 -0.71 -7.13 6.25
CA GLY A 30 -0.16 -6.10 5.37
C GLY A 30 1.34 -6.30 5.08
N ALA A 31 1.71 -6.43 3.80
CA ALA A 31 3.07 -6.57 3.29
C ALA A 31 3.63 -5.26 2.70
N GLY A 32 3.15 -4.11 3.19
CA GLY A 32 3.74 -2.80 2.89
C GLY A 32 5.08 -2.60 3.61
N PRO A 33 5.77 -1.44 3.40
CA PRO A 33 7.09 -1.21 3.99
C PRO A 33 7.14 -1.44 5.51
N VAL A 34 6.12 -1.03 6.25
CA VAL A 34 6.06 -1.19 7.70
C VAL A 34 5.85 -2.65 8.09
N GLY A 35 5.00 -3.40 7.36
CA GLY A 35 4.82 -4.84 7.59
C GLY A 35 6.07 -5.66 7.30
N LEU A 36 6.81 -5.31 6.23
CA LEU A 36 8.11 -5.92 5.93
C LEU A 36 9.13 -5.61 7.04
N PHE A 37 9.21 -4.36 7.50
CA PHE A 37 10.11 -4.01 8.59
C PHE A 37 9.70 -4.65 9.93
N GLN A 38 8.39 -4.89 10.15
CA GLN A 38 7.91 -5.65 11.30
C GLN A 38 8.46 -7.09 11.31
N VAL A 39 8.62 -7.72 10.13
CA VAL A 39 9.28 -9.04 10.03
C VAL A 39 10.72 -8.95 10.53
N PHE A 40 11.46 -7.90 10.15
CA PHE A 40 12.85 -7.69 10.58
C PHE A 40 12.93 -7.58 12.12
N GLU A 41 12.14 -6.72 12.72
CA GLU A 41 12.15 -6.50 14.17
C GLU A 41 11.74 -7.74 14.97
N LEU A 42 10.74 -8.49 14.49
CA LEU A 42 10.37 -9.78 15.09
C LEU A 42 11.49 -10.82 14.93
N GLY A 43 12.11 -10.85 13.77
CA GLY A 43 13.22 -11.77 13.47
C GLY A 43 14.43 -11.56 14.38
N LEU A 44 14.77 -10.31 14.73
CA LEU A 44 15.82 -10.00 15.70
C LEU A 44 15.51 -10.59 17.10
N LEU A 45 14.24 -10.78 17.41
CA LEU A 45 13.77 -11.41 18.66
C LEU A 45 13.55 -12.94 18.52
N GLU A 46 13.92 -13.53 17.37
CA GLU A 46 13.70 -14.94 17.04
C GLU A 46 12.21 -15.33 16.96
N ILE A 47 11.34 -14.37 16.61
CA ILE A 47 9.91 -14.59 16.44
C ILE A 47 9.63 -14.79 14.96
N LYS A 48 9.11 -15.96 14.60
CA LYS A 48 8.70 -16.24 13.22
C LYS A 48 7.34 -15.66 12.93
N ALA A 49 7.22 -15.00 11.79
CA ALA A 49 5.99 -14.35 11.36
C ALA A 49 5.46 -14.92 10.04
N HIS A 50 4.13 -15.03 9.95
CA HIS A 50 3.42 -15.20 8.70
C HIS A 50 2.89 -13.84 8.26
N VAL A 51 3.11 -13.46 7.00
CA VAL A 51 2.68 -12.17 6.44
C VAL A 51 1.52 -12.41 5.49
N ILE A 52 0.39 -11.76 5.72
CA ILE A 52 -0.82 -11.90 4.91
C ILE A 52 -1.09 -10.55 4.24
N ASP A 53 -1.30 -10.55 2.92
CA ASP A 53 -1.70 -9.33 2.19
C ASP A 53 -2.77 -9.64 1.15
N SER A 54 -3.73 -8.73 1.01
CA SER A 54 -4.78 -8.80 0.00
C SER A 54 -4.26 -8.59 -1.42
N LEU A 55 -3.12 -7.92 -1.58
CA LEU A 55 -2.45 -7.75 -2.86
C LEU A 55 -1.67 -9.03 -3.24
N PRO A 56 -1.54 -9.31 -4.55
CA PRO A 56 -0.76 -10.46 -5.02
C PRO A 56 0.76 -10.23 -5.01
N VAL A 57 1.20 -9.03 -4.60
CA VAL A 57 2.61 -8.62 -4.54
C VAL A 57 2.89 -7.89 -3.23
N VAL A 58 4.13 -7.94 -2.77
CA VAL A 58 4.62 -7.18 -1.61
C VAL A 58 4.86 -5.70 -1.97
N GLY A 59 4.97 -4.83 -0.96
CA GLY A 59 5.31 -3.42 -1.10
C GLY A 59 4.14 -2.46 -0.84
N GLY A 60 2.89 -2.96 -0.82
CA GLY A 60 1.72 -2.15 -0.47
C GLY A 60 1.61 -0.88 -1.31
N GLN A 61 1.38 0.27 -0.65
CA GLN A 61 1.20 1.57 -1.34
C GLN A 61 2.40 1.96 -2.21
N CYS A 62 3.62 1.67 -1.79
CA CYS A 62 4.83 2.06 -2.50
C CYS A 62 4.90 1.43 -3.89
N VAL A 63 4.58 0.14 -3.99
CA VAL A 63 4.61 -0.58 -5.28
C VAL A 63 3.32 -0.41 -6.07
N GLU A 64 2.17 -0.37 -5.39
CA GLU A 64 0.88 -0.30 -6.08
C GLU A 64 0.57 1.10 -6.66
N LEU A 65 1.04 2.18 -6.03
CA LEU A 65 0.63 3.54 -6.39
C LEU A 65 1.75 4.38 -7.00
N TYR A 66 3.00 4.18 -6.59
CA TYR A 66 4.13 5.02 -6.98
C TYR A 66 5.47 4.26 -7.00
N PRO A 67 5.55 3.12 -7.74
CA PRO A 67 6.76 2.29 -7.74
C PRO A 67 8.01 3.05 -8.18
N ASP A 68 7.88 3.95 -9.15
CA ASP A 68 8.98 4.72 -9.76
C ASP A 68 9.17 6.12 -9.14
N LYS A 69 8.35 6.49 -8.15
CA LYS A 69 8.40 7.82 -7.54
C LYS A 69 9.54 7.89 -6.52
N PRO A 70 10.39 8.94 -6.57
CA PRO A 70 11.47 9.08 -5.60
C PRO A 70 10.94 9.43 -4.22
N ILE A 71 11.50 8.78 -3.21
CA ILE A 71 11.28 8.99 -1.78
C ILE A 71 12.58 9.54 -1.19
N TYR A 72 12.51 10.60 -0.40
CA TYR A 72 13.67 11.33 0.13
C TYR A 72 13.75 11.34 1.66
N ASP A 73 12.73 10.81 2.35
CA ASP A 73 12.59 10.90 3.80
C ASP A 73 12.78 9.55 4.54
N ILE A 74 13.51 8.64 3.90
CA ILE A 74 13.97 7.41 4.55
C ILE A 74 15.35 7.65 5.18
N PRO A 75 15.52 7.45 6.49
CA PRO A 75 16.80 7.69 7.17
C PRO A 75 17.96 6.95 6.51
N ALA A 76 19.08 7.65 6.32
CA ALA A 76 20.30 7.14 5.71
C ALA A 76 20.19 6.68 4.23
N VAL A 77 19.02 6.85 3.60
CA VAL A 77 18.82 6.62 2.17
C VAL A 77 18.49 7.95 1.51
N PRO A 78 19.48 8.62 0.86
CA PRO A 78 19.29 9.96 0.28
C PRO A 78 18.14 10.03 -0.73
N VAL A 79 17.97 8.95 -1.52
CA VAL A 79 16.89 8.78 -2.46
C VAL A 79 16.71 7.28 -2.77
N CYS A 80 15.48 6.85 -2.85
CA CYS A 80 15.09 5.56 -3.44
C CYS A 80 13.69 5.69 -4.05
N THR A 81 13.35 4.82 -4.99
CA THR A 81 11.98 4.70 -5.49
C THR A 81 11.13 3.84 -4.55
N GLY A 82 9.81 3.83 -4.73
CA GLY A 82 8.91 2.95 -3.98
C GLY A 82 9.25 1.46 -4.17
N GLN A 83 9.64 1.08 -5.39
CA GLN A 83 10.08 -0.28 -5.69
C GLN A 83 11.43 -0.59 -5.02
N GLU A 84 12.43 0.28 -5.16
CA GLU A 84 13.76 0.09 -4.54
C GLU A 84 13.68 -0.02 -3.02
N LEU A 85 12.82 0.76 -2.36
CA LEU A 85 12.58 0.65 -0.92
C LEU A 85 12.06 -0.75 -0.57
N THR A 86 11.09 -1.24 -1.34
CA THR A 86 10.51 -2.58 -1.13
C THR A 86 11.55 -3.66 -1.34
N ASP A 87 12.34 -3.59 -2.42
CA ASP A 87 13.40 -4.55 -2.73
C ASP A 87 14.48 -4.58 -1.64
N ASN A 88 14.84 -3.42 -1.09
CA ASN A 88 15.81 -3.33 0.01
C ASN A 88 15.25 -3.92 1.30
N LEU A 89 13.98 -3.70 1.63
CA LEU A 89 13.32 -4.32 2.78
C LEU A 89 13.22 -5.84 2.61
N MET A 90 12.91 -6.33 1.40
CA MET A 90 12.89 -7.77 1.13
C MET A 90 14.25 -8.41 1.34
N LYS A 91 15.35 -7.78 0.88
CA LYS A 91 16.71 -8.23 1.18
C LYS A 91 17.03 -8.22 2.67
N GLN A 92 16.54 -7.19 3.39
CA GLN A 92 16.80 -7.06 4.84
C GLN A 92 16.13 -8.16 5.66
N ILE A 93 14.97 -8.67 5.22
CA ILE A 93 14.24 -9.74 5.92
C ILE A 93 14.58 -11.15 5.45
N GLU A 94 15.36 -11.31 4.38
CA GLU A 94 15.77 -12.61 3.83
C GLU A 94 16.32 -13.59 4.89
N PRO A 95 17.17 -13.17 5.85
CA PRO A 95 17.70 -14.08 6.88
C PRO A 95 16.65 -14.70 7.81
N PHE A 96 15.43 -14.15 7.85
CA PHE A 96 14.37 -14.59 8.76
C PHE A 96 13.35 -15.54 8.10
N ASP A 97 13.48 -15.78 6.79
CA ASP A 97 12.66 -16.70 6.00
C ASP A 97 11.14 -16.55 6.27
N PRO A 98 10.58 -15.34 6.09
CA PRO A 98 9.16 -15.09 6.34
C PRO A 98 8.28 -15.83 5.35
N ILE A 99 7.11 -16.30 5.82
CA ILE A 99 6.14 -17.00 4.97
C ILE A 99 5.05 -16.00 4.54
N PHE A 100 4.97 -15.76 3.23
CA PHE A 100 3.97 -14.85 2.65
C PHE A 100 2.72 -15.59 2.20
N HIS A 101 1.57 -14.99 2.49
CA HIS A 101 0.24 -15.41 2.04
C HIS A 101 -0.40 -14.25 1.28
N LEU A 102 -0.01 -14.09 0.01
CA LEU A 102 -0.44 -12.99 -0.85
C LEU A 102 -1.77 -13.30 -1.56
N GLY A 103 -2.47 -12.24 -1.99
CA GLY A 103 -3.78 -12.36 -2.63
C GLY A 103 -4.88 -12.86 -1.68
N GLN A 104 -4.72 -12.68 -0.36
CA GLN A 104 -5.64 -13.11 0.68
C GLN A 104 -5.92 -11.98 1.66
N GLU A 105 -7.18 -11.68 1.91
CA GLU A 105 -7.60 -10.73 2.93
C GLU A 105 -7.89 -11.48 4.24
N VAL A 106 -7.43 -10.95 5.38
CA VAL A 106 -7.84 -11.48 6.69
C VAL A 106 -9.28 -11.04 6.94
N THR A 107 -10.19 -12.00 7.04
CA THR A 107 -11.63 -11.76 7.19
C THR A 107 -12.12 -11.96 8.61
N VAL A 108 -11.51 -12.88 9.36
CA VAL A 108 -11.91 -13.23 10.73
C VAL A 108 -10.71 -13.14 11.66
N VAL A 109 -10.90 -12.48 12.80
CA VAL A 109 -9.99 -12.50 13.94
C VAL A 109 -10.84 -12.72 15.19
N GLU A 110 -10.62 -13.83 15.90
CA GLU A 110 -11.36 -14.18 17.09
C GLU A 110 -10.40 -14.58 18.22
N ARG A 111 -10.59 -14.02 19.41
CA ARG A 111 -9.82 -14.41 20.57
C ARG A 111 -10.30 -15.74 21.14
N ARG A 112 -9.36 -16.62 21.46
CA ARG A 112 -9.59 -17.94 22.07
C ARG A 112 -9.51 -17.84 23.61
N ASP A 113 -10.07 -18.85 24.28
CA ASP A 113 -10.01 -18.96 25.76
C ASP A 113 -8.56 -19.10 26.28
N ASP A 114 -7.67 -19.66 25.46
CA ASP A 114 -6.24 -19.81 25.78
C ASP A 114 -5.41 -18.53 25.56
N GLY A 115 -6.07 -17.43 25.17
CA GLY A 115 -5.46 -16.12 24.94
C GLY A 115 -4.87 -15.93 23.55
N ARG A 116 -4.77 -17.00 22.73
CA ARG A 116 -4.36 -16.95 21.32
C ARG A 116 -5.51 -16.44 20.43
N PHE A 117 -5.26 -16.33 19.13
CA PHE A 117 -6.23 -15.89 18.15
C PHE A 117 -6.44 -16.91 17.03
N ASN A 118 -7.69 -17.15 16.66
CA ASN A 118 -8.04 -17.73 15.38
C ASN A 118 -8.02 -16.62 14.33
N VAL A 119 -7.33 -16.86 13.21
CA VAL A 119 -7.30 -15.96 12.06
C VAL A 119 -7.71 -16.74 10.82
N GLU A 120 -8.66 -16.22 10.03
CA GLU A 120 -9.09 -16.81 8.76
C GLU A 120 -9.00 -15.79 7.64
N THR A 121 -8.62 -16.27 6.45
CA THR A 121 -8.51 -15.45 5.25
C THR A 121 -9.66 -15.69 4.28
N SER A 122 -9.83 -14.77 3.34
CA SER A 122 -10.84 -14.82 2.27
C SER A 122 -10.79 -16.09 1.38
N VAL A 123 -9.66 -16.81 1.43
CA VAL A 123 -9.48 -18.08 0.68
C VAL A 123 -9.45 -19.30 1.59
N GLY A 124 -9.88 -19.15 2.85
CA GLY A 124 -10.02 -20.25 3.82
C GLY A 124 -8.70 -20.73 4.43
N THR A 125 -7.60 -19.96 4.34
CA THR A 125 -6.38 -20.26 5.12
C THR A 125 -6.63 -19.90 6.58
N ARG A 126 -6.28 -20.80 7.50
CA ARG A 126 -6.57 -20.65 8.93
C ARG A 126 -5.30 -20.73 9.77
N PHE A 127 -5.22 -19.84 10.76
CA PHE A 127 -4.11 -19.76 11.70
C PHE A 127 -4.60 -19.81 13.15
N ILE A 128 -3.76 -20.36 14.03
CA ILE A 128 -3.79 -20.06 15.46
C ILE A 128 -2.50 -19.32 15.77
N THR A 129 -2.60 -18.08 16.26
CA THR A 129 -1.43 -17.25 16.53
C THR A 129 -1.47 -16.66 17.94
N LYS A 130 -0.30 -16.38 18.52
CA LYS A 130 -0.17 -15.72 19.83
C LYS A 130 -0.37 -14.21 19.71
N THR A 131 0.08 -13.61 18.60
CA THR A 131 0.06 -12.15 18.39
C THR A 131 -0.33 -11.80 16.96
N ILE A 132 -0.93 -10.62 16.78
CA ILE A 132 -1.29 -10.06 15.48
C ILE A 132 -0.74 -8.65 15.36
N PHE A 133 -0.10 -8.36 14.21
CA PHE A 133 0.40 -7.02 13.86
C PHE A 133 -0.38 -6.51 12.66
N ILE A 134 -1.15 -5.43 12.85
CA ILE A 134 -1.93 -4.82 11.78
C ILE A 134 -1.08 -3.70 11.15
N ALA A 135 -0.50 -3.97 9.98
CA ALA A 135 0.30 -3.05 9.17
C ALA A 135 -0.42 -2.72 7.84
N ALA A 136 -1.75 -2.70 7.87
CA ALA A 136 -2.62 -2.63 6.69
C ALA A 136 -2.72 -1.23 6.05
N GLY A 137 -1.87 -0.27 6.45
CA GLY A 137 -1.80 1.05 5.85
C GLY A 137 -3.12 1.81 5.94
N VAL A 138 -3.73 2.13 4.80
CA VAL A 138 -5.06 2.77 4.76
C VAL A 138 -6.22 1.76 4.62
N GLY A 139 -5.95 0.48 4.84
CA GLY A 139 -6.89 -0.62 4.59
C GLY A 139 -6.89 -1.05 3.12
N SER A 140 -7.92 -1.78 2.70
CA SER A 140 -8.00 -2.26 1.32
C SER A 140 -8.00 -1.08 0.33
N PHE A 141 -7.12 -1.18 -0.68
CA PHE A 141 -6.93 -0.17 -1.73
C PHE A 141 -8.13 -0.13 -2.67
N GLN A 142 -9.18 0.59 -2.27
CA GLN A 142 -10.30 0.88 -3.16
C GLN A 142 -10.13 2.30 -3.69
N PRO A 143 -9.85 2.49 -5.00
CA PRO A 143 -9.88 3.81 -5.60
C PRO A 143 -11.29 4.40 -5.45
N ARG A 144 -11.36 5.71 -5.28
CA ARG A 144 -12.64 6.40 -5.39
C ARG A 144 -13.08 6.38 -6.84
N THR A 145 -14.18 5.69 -7.10
CA THR A 145 -14.72 5.52 -8.44
C THR A 145 -15.52 6.73 -8.90
N ILE A 146 -15.71 6.87 -10.20
CA ILE A 146 -16.69 7.77 -10.80
C ILE A 146 -18.09 7.27 -10.43
N LYS A 147 -18.93 8.20 -10.00
CA LYS A 147 -20.33 7.90 -9.65
C LYS A 147 -21.26 8.20 -10.83
N VAL A 148 -21.13 7.39 -11.87
CA VAL A 148 -22.00 7.40 -13.03
C VAL A 148 -22.39 5.95 -13.30
N ASP A 149 -23.68 5.65 -13.18
CA ASP A 149 -24.19 4.29 -13.29
C ASP A 149 -23.88 3.70 -14.67
N GLY A 150 -23.36 2.48 -14.68
CA GLY A 150 -23.01 1.74 -15.88
C GLY A 150 -21.59 1.99 -16.41
N ILE A 151 -20.82 2.96 -15.88
CA ILE A 151 -19.46 3.25 -16.35
C ILE A 151 -18.47 2.16 -15.92
N GLU A 152 -18.81 1.41 -14.87
CA GLU A 152 -18.02 0.29 -14.35
C GLU A 152 -17.80 -0.83 -15.37
N GLN A 153 -18.67 -0.97 -16.37
CA GLN A 153 -18.51 -1.95 -17.45
C GLN A 153 -17.23 -1.75 -18.28
N PHE A 154 -16.65 -0.53 -18.24
CA PHE A 154 -15.42 -0.18 -18.98
C PHE A 154 -14.17 -0.24 -18.10
N GLU A 155 -14.28 -0.60 -16.81
CA GLU A 155 -13.15 -0.73 -15.91
C GLU A 155 -12.14 -1.77 -16.42
N GLY A 156 -10.85 -1.41 -16.37
CA GLY A 156 -9.76 -2.26 -16.87
C GLY A 156 -9.64 -2.30 -18.41
N SER A 157 -10.65 -1.85 -19.16
CA SER A 157 -10.60 -1.77 -20.62
C SER A 157 -10.39 -0.35 -21.15
N GLN A 158 -11.16 0.63 -20.67
CA GLN A 158 -11.07 2.05 -21.05
C GLN A 158 -11.18 3.00 -19.84
N VAL A 159 -11.59 2.53 -18.67
CA VAL A 159 -11.60 3.31 -17.42
C VAL A 159 -10.58 2.72 -16.45
N PHE A 160 -9.61 3.55 -16.03
CA PHE A 160 -8.48 3.14 -15.22
C PHE A 160 -8.34 4.02 -14.00
N TYR A 161 -8.20 3.40 -12.84
CA TYR A 161 -7.95 4.07 -11.55
C TYR A 161 -6.47 4.03 -11.16
N ARG A 162 -5.64 3.39 -11.99
CA ARG A 162 -4.18 3.29 -11.85
C ARG A 162 -3.54 3.05 -13.22
N VAL A 163 -2.30 3.46 -13.37
CA VAL A 163 -1.48 3.22 -14.55
C VAL A 163 -0.42 2.19 -14.18
N LYS A 164 -0.48 1.00 -14.79
CA LYS A 164 0.54 -0.03 -14.65
C LYS A 164 1.55 0.00 -15.78
N ASP A 165 1.08 0.30 -16.98
CA ASP A 165 1.89 0.41 -18.19
C ASP A 165 1.55 1.72 -18.91
N PRO A 166 2.41 2.74 -18.78
CA PRO A 166 2.19 4.03 -19.46
C PRO A 166 2.15 3.95 -20.99
N ALA A 167 2.89 3.00 -21.58
CA ALA A 167 2.98 2.88 -23.04
C ALA A 167 1.62 2.54 -23.68
N ARG A 168 0.72 1.93 -22.94
CA ARG A 168 -0.66 1.64 -23.36
C ARG A 168 -1.42 2.89 -23.83
N PHE A 169 -1.09 4.05 -23.25
CA PHE A 169 -1.81 5.31 -23.46
C PHE A 169 -1.18 6.19 -24.57
N HIS A 170 -0.08 5.75 -25.18
CA HIS A 170 0.57 6.49 -26.27
C HIS A 170 -0.34 6.55 -27.50
N GLY A 171 -0.38 7.71 -28.15
CA GLY A 171 -1.19 7.96 -29.35
C GLY A 171 -2.71 7.93 -29.12
N LYS A 172 -3.17 8.05 -27.87
CA LYS A 172 -4.59 8.02 -27.53
C LYS A 172 -5.11 9.36 -27.04
N ASN A 173 -6.43 9.57 -27.22
CA ASN A 173 -7.14 10.70 -26.68
C ASN A 173 -7.54 10.41 -25.24
N LEU A 174 -6.90 11.11 -24.31
CA LEU A 174 -7.04 10.84 -22.88
C LEU A 174 -7.82 11.93 -22.15
N VAL A 175 -8.72 11.50 -21.27
CA VAL A 175 -9.25 12.37 -20.23
C VAL A 175 -8.73 11.88 -18.89
N ILE A 176 -8.07 12.75 -18.14
CA ILE A 176 -7.50 12.49 -16.83
C ILE A 176 -8.30 13.25 -15.77
N CYS A 177 -8.89 12.54 -14.82
CA CYS A 177 -9.74 13.11 -13.78
C CYS A 177 -9.00 13.17 -12.44
N GLY A 178 -8.86 14.36 -11.87
CA GLY A 178 -8.27 14.54 -10.54
C GLY A 178 -7.64 15.92 -10.34
N GLY A 179 -7.20 16.20 -9.12
CA GLY A 179 -6.58 17.48 -8.76
C GLY A 179 -5.52 17.34 -7.67
N GLY A 180 -5.03 16.14 -7.44
CA GLY A 180 -3.90 15.82 -6.57
C GLY A 180 -2.65 15.46 -7.38
N ASP A 181 -1.54 15.16 -6.66
CA ASP A 181 -0.26 14.84 -7.29
C ASP A 181 -0.37 13.74 -8.36
N SER A 182 -1.05 12.63 -8.06
CA SER A 182 -1.18 11.53 -9.04
C SER A 182 -1.81 11.96 -10.36
N ALA A 183 -2.83 12.83 -10.33
CA ALA A 183 -3.46 13.32 -11.56
C ALA A 183 -2.51 14.21 -12.36
N LEU A 184 -1.80 15.11 -11.68
CA LEU A 184 -0.84 16.03 -12.33
C LEU A 184 0.38 15.27 -12.85
N ASP A 185 0.94 14.34 -12.06
CA ASP A 185 2.11 13.56 -12.46
C ASP A 185 1.82 12.75 -13.75
N TRP A 186 0.67 12.05 -13.79
CA TRP A 186 0.29 11.30 -14.98
C TRP A 186 -0.07 12.20 -16.18
N THR A 187 -0.69 13.36 -15.92
CA THR A 187 -0.93 14.36 -16.96
C THR A 187 0.39 14.81 -17.59
N LEU A 188 1.35 15.24 -16.76
CA LEU A 188 2.65 15.72 -17.23
C LEU A 188 3.49 14.62 -17.90
N ASN A 189 3.33 13.36 -17.46
CA ASN A 189 4.03 12.24 -18.07
C ASN A 189 3.49 11.87 -19.45
N LEU A 190 2.18 12.00 -19.66
CA LEU A 190 1.51 11.54 -20.89
C LEU A 190 1.36 12.63 -21.96
N VAL A 191 1.44 13.91 -21.60
CA VAL A 191 1.52 15.01 -22.59
C VAL A 191 2.75 14.80 -23.49
N GLY A 192 2.54 14.95 -24.80
CA GLY A 192 3.55 14.69 -25.83
C GLY A 192 3.77 13.21 -26.21
N LYS A 193 3.12 12.27 -25.47
CA LYS A 193 3.11 10.83 -25.80
C LYS A 193 1.73 10.36 -26.24
N ALA A 194 0.69 10.88 -25.63
CA ALA A 194 -0.69 10.70 -26.05
C ALA A 194 -1.00 11.58 -27.27
N GLU A 195 -2.07 11.27 -28.01
CA GLU A 195 -2.58 12.12 -29.10
C GLU A 195 -3.15 13.43 -28.54
N SER A 196 -3.91 13.34 -27.46
CA SER A 196 -4.40 14.51 -26.73
C SER A 196 -4.59 14.20 -25.24
N VAL A 197 -4.43 15.22 -24.39
CA VAL A 197 -4.66 15.11 -22.96
C VAL A 197 -5.57 16.23 -22.48
N ILE A 198 -6.67 15.85 -21.84
CA ILE A 198 -7.58 16.76 -21.15
C ILE A 198 -7.51 16.43 -19.64
N LEU A 199 -7.05 17.37 -18.83
CA LEU A 199 -7.17 17.27 -17.36
C LEU A 199 -8.52 17.82 -16.92
N LEU A 200 -9.30 17.00 -16.22
CA LEU A 200 -10.60 17.36 -15.69
C LEU A 200 -10.55 17.43 -14.16
N HIS A 201 -10.84 18.59 -13.59
CA HIS A 201 -10.98 18.75 -12.14
C HIS A 201 -12.24 19.54 -11.78
N ARG A 202 -12.85 19.20 -10.63
CA ARG A 202 -14.12 19.81 -10.19
C ARG A 202 -14.03 21.27 -9.76
N ARG A 203 -12.82 21.84 -9.65
CA ARG A 203 -12.54 23.22 -9.23
C ARG A 203 -11.21 23.69 -9.81
N GLU A 204 -10.93 24.98 -9.74
CA GLU A 204 -9.69 25.57 -10.23
C GLU A 204 -8.48 25.33 -9.32
N GLU A 205 -8.72 25.14 -8.01
CA GLU A 205 -7.65 24.92 -7.03
C GLU A 205 -7.23 23.45 -6.98
N PHE A 206 -5.91 23.24 -7.03
CA PHE A 206 -5.30 21.93 -6.96
C PHE A 206 -4.72 21.66 -5.56
N ARG A 207 -4.64 20.38 -5.21
CA ARG A 207 -3.92 19.91 -4.03
C ARG A 207 -2.53 19.39 -4.35
N ALA A 208 -2.18 19.35 -5.60
CA ALA A 208 -0.88 18.91 -6.10
C ALA A 208 0.21 19.94 -5.81
N ALA A 209 1.47 19.50 -5.95
CA ALA A 209 2.64 20.36 -5.80
C ALA A 209 2.54 21.61 -6.69
N PRO A 210 2.86 22.83 -6.16
CA PRO A 210 2.76 24.07 -6.93
C PRO A 210 3.56 24.05 -8.23
N SER A 211 4.71 23.38 -8.26
CA SER A 211 5.56 23.23 -9.46
C SER A 211 4.85 22.43 -10.57
N SER A 212 4.17 21.35 -10.22
CA SER A 212 3.39 20.54 -11.16
C SER A 212 2.20 21.33 -11.73
N VAL A 213 1.53 22.11 -10.87
CA VAL A 213 0.43 22.99 -11.29
C VAL A 213 0.91 24.07 -12.25
N ALA A 214 2.07 24.71 -11.96
CA ALA A 214 2.67 25.72 -12.83
C ALA A 214 3.02 25.12 -14.21
N LYS A 215 3.64 23.94 -14.23
CA LYS A 215 3.98 23.26 -15.49
C LYS A 215 2.74 22.88 -16.31
N MET A 216 1.70 22.38 -15.66
CA MET A 216 0.42 22.08 -16.32
C MET A 216 -0.19 23.33 -16.99
N LYS A 217 -0.17 24.49 -16.29
CA LYS A 217 -0.66 25.75 -16.86
C LYS A 217 0.15 26.20 -18.07
N GLU A 218 1.49 26.12 -17.99
CA GLU A 218 2.39 26.40 -19.13
C GLU A 218 2.02 25.54 -20.36
N LEU A 219 1.78 24.23 -20.17
CA LEU A 219 1.36 23.34 -21.26
C LEU A 219 -0.03 23.70 -21.83
N CYS A 220 -0.95 24.20 -21.00
CA CYS A 220 -2.24 24.71 -21.47
C CYS A 220 -2.05 25.99 -22.30
N ASP A 221 -1.21 26.91 -21.82
CA ASP A 221 -0.94 28.18 -22.54
C ASP A 221 -0.26 27.94 -23.89
N ASN A 222 0.53 26.88 -23.99
CA ASN A 222 1.18 26.43 -25.24
C ASN A 222 0.28 25.58 -26.14
N TYR A 223 -0.98 25.32 -25.75
CA TYR A 223 -1.92 24.46 -26.47
C TYR A 223 -1.50 22.98 -26.58
N GLU A 224 -0.61 22.52 -25.70
CA GLU A 224 -0.14 21.13 -25.69
C GLU A 224 -1.12 20.19 -24.92
N MET A 225 -1.98 20.76 -24.09
CA MET A 225 -3.06 20.06 -23.38
C MET A 225 -4.22 21.02 -23.07
N GLN A 226 -5.30 20.46 -22.52
CA GLN A 226 -6.43 21.26 -22.03
C GLN A 226 -6.70 20.99 -20.55
N PHE A 227 -7.08 22.03 -19.82
CA PHE A 227 -7.65 21.92 -18.49
C PHE A 227 -9.12 22.35 -18.50
N LEU A 228 -10.00 21.52 -17.94
CA LEU A 228 -11.42 21.80 -17.81
C LEU A 228 -11.87 21.69 -16.36
N VAL A 229 -12.68 22.66 -15.93
CA VAL A 229 -13.35 22.62 -14.63
C VAL A 229 -14.72 21.98 -14.80
N GLY A 230 -14.94 20.84 -14.13
CA GLY A 230 -16.21 20.14 -14.20
C GLY A 230 -16.13 18.74 -13.58
N GLN A 231 -17.24 18.02 -13.67
CA GLN A 231 -17.38 16.66 -13.19
C GLN A 231 -18.02 15.77 -14.26
N VAL A 232 -17.59 14.51 -14.33
CA VAL A 232 -18.26 13.52 -15.19
C VAL A 232 -19.67 13.31 -14.68
N SER A 233 -20.66 13.54 -15.54
CA SER A 233 -22.09 13.42 -15.23
C SER A 233 -22.80 12.33 -16.05
N GLY A 234 -22.11 11.73 -17.02
CA GLY A 234 -22.64 10.67 -17.85
C GLY A 234 -21.63 10.23 -18.93
N PHE A 235 -22.04 9.32 -19.74
CA PHE A 235 -21.24 8.86 -20.89
C PHE A 235 -22.13 8.45 -22.06
N GLU A 236 -21.52 8.24 -23.23
CA GLU A 236 -22.12 7.58 -24.39
C GLU A 236 -21.22 6.43 -24.82
N ALA A 237 -21.82 5.27 -25.06
CA ALA A 237 -21.15 4.11 -25.62
C ALA A 237 -21.53 3.91 -27.08
N LYS A 238 -20.56 3.51 -27.88
CA LYS A 238 -20.78 3.12 -29.29
C LYS A 238 -20.05 1.82 -29.56
N ASP A 239 -20.74 0.86 -30.15
CA ASP A 239 -20.22 -0.47 -30.50
C ASP A 239 -19.55 -1.19 -29.31
N GLY A 240 -20.15 -1.05 -28.11
CA GLY A 240 -19.65 -1.66 -26.87
C GLY A 240 -18.42 -0.98 -26.26
N LYS A 241 -17.99 0.18 -26.79
CA LYS A 241 -16.87 0.98 -26.29
C LYS A 241 -17.35 2.30 -25.73
N LEU A 242 -16.64 2.81 -24.73
CA LEU A 242 -16.81 4.18 -24.25
C LEU A 242 -16.34 5.14 -25.35
N ALA A 243 -17.28 5.91 -25.92
CA ALA A 243 -16.99 6.81 -27.02
C ALA A 243 -16.81 8.27 -26.58
N GLU A 244 -17.61 8.71 -25.60
CA GLU A 244 -17.52 10.04 -25.02
C GLU A 244 -18.00 10.07 -23.57
N ILE A 245 -17.52 11.04 -22.82
CA ILE A 245 -18.06 11.38 -21.49
C ILE A 245 -18.81 12.72 -21.54
N LYS A 246 -19.83 12.86 -20.70
CA LYS A 246 -20.55 14.11 -20.45
C LYS A 246 -19.94 14.77 -19.20
N VAL A 247 -19.53 16.01 -19.33
CA VAL A 247 -18.92 16.78 -18.25
C VAL A 247 -19.78 18.01 -17.96
N THR A 248 -20.26 18.13 -16.72
CA THR A 248 -20.99 19.29 -16.27
C THR A 248 -20.07 20.24 -15.52
N GLY A 249 -19.95 21.46 -16.03
CA GLY A 249 -19.19 22.55 -15.41
C GLY A 249 -19.92 23.21 -14.24
N SER A 250 -19.24 24.09 -13.53
CA SER A 250 -19.82 24.94 -12.48
C SER A 250 -20.84 25.94 -13.02
N ASP A 251 -20.79 26.22 -14.32
CA ASP A 251 -21.71 27.02 -15.09
C ASP A 251 -23.05 26.30 -15.43
N GLY A 252 -23.17 25.02 -15.03
CA GLY A 252 -24.31 24.17 -15.35
C GLY A 252 -24.32 23.65 -16.79
N VAL A 253 -23.36 24.06 -17.61
CA VAL A 253 -23.26 23.61 -19.01
C VAL A 253 -22.66 22.21 -19.08
N THR A 254 -23.34 21.33 -19.83
CA THR A 254 -22.82 19.98 -20.10
C THR A 254 -22.10 19.97 -21.45
N ARG A 255 -20.85 19.55 -21.41
CA ARG A 255 -19.97 19.37 -22.58
C ARG A 255 -19.77 17.88 -22.84
N ARG A 256 -19.59 17.50 -24.10
CA ARG A 256 -19.26 16.15 -24.52
C ARG A 256 -17.78 16.09 -24.89
N LEU A 257 -17.06 15.14 -24.33
CA LEU A 257 -15.65 14.94 -24.58
C LEU A 257 -15.44 13.55 -25.19
N PRO A 258 -15.08 13.46 -26.47
CA PRO A 258 -14.66 12.19 -27.05
C PRO A 258 -13.35 11.74 -26.41
N LEU A 259 -13.15 10.42 -26.27
CA LEU A 259 -11.96 9.87 -25.66
C LEU A 259 -11.75 8.41 -26.10
N ASP A 260 -10.50 7.95 -25.98
CA ASP A 260 -10.15 6.55 -26.08
C ASP A 260 -10.09 5.91 -24.68
N ASP A 261 -9.47 6.59 -23.70
CA ASP A 261 -9.32 6.09 -22.35
C ASP A 261 -9.53 7.20 -21.29
N LEU A 262 -10.09 6.79 -20.15
CA LEU A 262 -10.40 7.64 -19.00
C LEU A 262 -9.56 7.21 -17.79
N LEU A 263 -8.69 8.10 -17.34
CA LEU A 263 -7.82 7.87 -16.17
C LEU A 263 -8.38 8.64 -14.97
N VAL A 264 -8.58 7.97 -13.83
CA VAL A 264 -9.31 8.54 -12.70
C VAL A 264 -8.47 8.51 -11.43
N PHE A 265 -8.04 9.67 -10.97
CA PHE A 265 -7.20 9.83 -9.79
C PHE A 265 -7.89 10.67 -8.70
N PHE A 266 -8.98 10.13 -8.16
CA PHE A 266 -9.73 10.77 -7.07
C PHE A 266 -9.14 10.47 -5.67
N GLY A 267 -8.01 9.76 -5.62
CA GLY A 267 -7.40 9.24 -4.42
C GLY A 267 -8.07 7.96 -3.92
N LEU A 268 -7.52 7.42 -2.86
CA LEU A 268 -8.03 6.20 -2.23
C LEU A 268 -9.16 6.52 -1.25
N SER A 269 -10.09 5.60 -1.12
CA SER A 269 -11.02 5.58 0.00
C SER A 269 -10.45 4.63 1.04
N PRO A 270 -9.97 5.12 2.20
CA PRO A 270 -9.61 4.24 3.28
C PRO A 270 -10.82 3.41 3.68
N LYS A 271 -10.76 2.10 3.48
CA LYS A 271 -11.74 1.14 3.94
C LYS A 271 -11.02 0.17 4.86
N LEU A 272 -11.40 0.15 6.12
CA LEU A 272 -10.85 -0.82 7.08
C LEU A 272 -11.24 -2.26 6.70
N GLY A 273 -12.30 -2.41 5.90
CA GLY A 273 -12.79 -3.74 5.56
C GLY A 273 -13.16 -4.53 6.81
N PRO A 274 -12.85 -5.84 6.85
CA PRO A 274 -13.13 -6.70 8.00
C PRO A 274 -12.49 -6.23 9.32
N ILE A 275 -11.40 -5.46 9.27
CA ILE A 275 -10.72 -4.91 10.47
C ILE A 275 -11.69 -4.09 11.34
N ALA A 276 -12.71 -3.48 10.73
CA ALA A 276 -13.71 -2.70 11.47
C ALA A 276 -14.56 -3.55 12.43
N ASP A 277 -14.64 -4.86 12.18
CA ASP A 277 -15.50 -5.80 12.91
C ASP A 277 -14.73 -6.62 13.96
N TRP A 278 -13.41 -6.39 14.13
CA TRP A 278 -12.57 -7.16 15.07
C TRP A 278 -12.63 -6.67 16.53
N GLY A 279 -13.56 -5.76 16.83
CA GLY A 279 -13.73 -5.22 18.19
C GLY A 279 -12.65 -4.25 18.64
N LEU A 280 -11.89 -3.69 17.70
CA LEU A 280 -10.82 -2.72 17.95
C LEU A 280 -11.39 -1.31 18.11
N GLU A 281 -10.76 -0.49 18.97
CA GLU A 281 -11.12 0.92 19.08
C GLU A 281 -10.68 1.69 17.84
N ILE A 282 -11.66 2.32 17.17
CA ILE A 282 -11.46 3.07 15.93
C ILE A 282 -11.74 4.55 16.14
N GLU A 283 -10.81 5.40 15.73
CA GLU A 283 -10.99 6.84 15.63
C GLU A 283 -10.67 7.31 14.21
N ARG A 284 -11.64 7.99 13.56
CA ARG A 284 -11.48 8.55 12.20
C ARG A 284 -10.93 7.54 11.17
N LYS A 285 -11.40 6.28 11.24
CA LYS A 285 -10.95 5.15 10.40
C LYS A 285 -9.49 4.72 10.64
N GLN A 286 -8.97 4.92 11.81
CA GLN A 286 -7.67 4.45 12.25
C GLN A 286 -7.82 3.75 13.60
N LEU A 287 -6.95 2.78 13.86
CA LEU A 287 -6.94 2.01 15.10
C LEU A 287 -6.23 2.80 16.21
N LYS A 288 -6.88 2.97 17.36
CA LYS A 288 -6.25 3.56 18.53
C LYS A 288 -5.24 2.59 19.13
N VAL A 289 -4.09 3.12 19.51
CA VAL A 289 -3.02 2.36 20.16
C VAL A 289 -2.43 3.16 21.31
N ASP A 290 -1.81 2.48 22.28
CA ASP A 290 -0.90 3.12 23.20
C ASP A 290 0.43 3.46 22.51
N THR A 291 1.20 4.40 23.05
CA THR A 291 2.46 4.84 22.43
C THR A 291 3.70 4.16 23.06
N GLU A 292 3.51 3.29 24.03
CA GLU A 292 4.60 2.54 24.64
C GLU A 292 5.01 1.33 23.79
N LYS A 293 4.01 0.61 23.28
CA LYS A 293 4.22 -0.65 22.53
C LYS A 293 3.31 -0.81 21.31
N PHE A 294 2.52 0.20 20.98
CA PHE A 294 1.57 0.21 19.86
C PHE A 294 0.53 -0.92 19.90
N GLU A 295 0.17 -1.34 21.10
CA GLU A 295 -0.91 -2.31 21.32
C GLU A 295 -2.27 -1.62 21.23
N THR A 296 -3.25 -2.34 20.70
CA THR A 296 -4.65 -1.89 20.65
C THR A 296 -5.35 -2.10 21.99
N ASN A 297 -6.66 -1.81 22.04
CA ASN A 297 -7.50 -2.17 23.20
C ASN A 297 -7.62 -3.69 23.43
N VAL A 298 -7.23 -4.52 22.47
CA VAL A 298 -7.23 -5.98 22.58
C VAL A 298 -5.80 -6.48 22.80
N PRO A 299 -5.48 -6.99 24.02
CA PRO A 299 -4.14 -7.46 24.35
C PRO A 299 -3.65 -8.56 23.39
N GLY A 300 -2.44 -8.39 22.84
CA GLY A 300 -1.84 -9.28 21.84
C GLY A 300 -2.10 -8.84 20.39
N ILE A 301 -2.89 -7.78 20.16
CA ILE A 301 -3.07 -7.17 18.85
C ILE A 301 -2.40 -5.79 18.81
N PHE A 302 -1.45 -5.62 17.91
CA PHE A 302 -0.67 -4.41 17.68
C PHE A 302 -1.06 -3.77 16.36
N ALA A 303 -0.97 -2.43 16.25
CA ALA A 303 -1.22 -1.74 14.99
C ALA A 303 -0.12 -0.72 14.71
N VAL A 304 0.52 -0.82 13.54
CA VAL A 304 1.68 -0.04 13.15
C VAL A 304 1.53 0.58 11.76
N GLY A 305 2.15 1.73 11.52
CA GLY A 305 2.05 2.46 10.26
C GLY A 305 0.77 3.30 10.15
N ASP A 306 0.33 3.55 8.91
CA ASP A 306 -0.76 4.50 8.63
C ASP A 306 -2.13 4.08 9.16
N ILE A 307 -2.28 2.80 9.53
CA ILE A 307 -3.52 2.23 10.06
C ILE A 307 -3.83 2.72 11.46
N ASN A 308 -2.82 3.07 12.25
CA ASN A 308 -2.99 3.47 13.64
C ASN A 308 -3.14 4.98 13.85
N THR A 309 -3.60 5.36 15.03
CA THR A 309 -3.68 6.75 15.49
C THR A 309 -3.35 6.86 16.99
N TYR A 310 -2.65 7.94 17.32
CA TYR A 310 -2.30 8.37 18.68
C TYR A 310 -1.98 9.88 18.67
N PRO A 311 -1.92 10.56 19.82
CA PRO A 311 -1.56 11.99 19.86
C PRO A 311 -0.22 12.26 19.21
N GLY A 312 -0.19 13.15 18.21
CA GLY A 312 1.02 13.51 17.47
C GLY A 312 1.35 12.63 16.27
N LYS A 313 0.55 11.61 15.95
CA LYS A 313 0.76 10.72 14.79
C LYS A 313 1.02 11.49 13.51
N LYS A 314 2.08 11.09 12.80
CA LYS A 314 2.36 11.46 11.40
C LYS A 314 2.38 10.21 10.55
N LYS A 315 1.71 10.28 9.38
CA LYS A 315 1.68 9.18 8.41
C LYS A 315 2.93 9.22 7.55
N LEU A 316 4.04 8.76 8.11
CA LEU A 316 5.34 8.63 7.47
C LEU A 316 5.80 7.18 7.59
N ILE A 317 6.51 6.69 6.59
CA ILE A 317 7.14 5.36 6.63
C ILE A 317 8.08 5.25 7.83
N LEU A 318 8.87 6.30 8.08
CA LEU A 318 9.76 6.40 9.24
C LEU A 318 9.03 6.19 10.57
N SER A 319 7.86 6.84 10.76
CA SER A 319 7.06 6.66 11.98
C SER A 319 6.64 5.20 12.14
N GLY A 320 6.22 4.56 11.06
CA GLY A 320 5.85 3.15 11.05
C GLY A 320 7.00 2.21 11.40
N PHE A 321 8.22 2.51 10.98
CA PHE A 321 9.41 1.73 11.35
C PHE A 321 9.69 1.81 12.85
N HIS A 322 9.62 3.00 13.44
CA HIS A 322 9.74 3.17 14.89
C HIS A 322 8.66 2.39 15.65
N GLU A 323 7.41 2.48 15.18
CA GLU A 323 6.27 1.77 15.77
C GLU A 323 6.46 0.25 15.71
N ALA A 324 6.97 -0.29 14.60
CA ALA A 324 7.24 -1.71 14.42
C ALA A 324 8.29 -2.23 15.41
N ALA A 325 9.34 -1.45 15.67
CA ALA A 325 10.36 -1.80 16.65
C ALA A 325 9.77 -1.94 18.06
N LEU A 326 9.00 -0.95 18.52
CA LEU A 326 8.38 -0.99 19.87
C LEU A 326 7.31 -2.08 19.98
N ALA A 327 6.51 -2.30 18.92
CA ALA A 327 5.51 -3.36 18.87
C ALA A 327 6.14 -4.76 18.99
N ALA A 328 7.29 -5.00 18.36
CA ALA A 328 8.01 -6.27 18.48
C ALA A 328 8.40 -6.58 19.93
N PHE A 329 8.97 -5.60 20.64
CA PHE A 329 9.28 -5.76 22.07
C PHE A 329 8.01 -5.89 22.93
N GLY A 330 6.93 -5.17 22.60
CA GLY A 330 5.63 -5.27 23.25
C GLY A 330 5.00 -6.65 23.12
N ALA A 331 5.24 -7.34 22.02
CA ALA A 331 4.70 -8.68 21.76
C ALA A 331 5.50 -9.81 22.44
N ALA A 332 6.77 -9.58 22.73
CA ALA A 332 7.65 -10.62 23.28
C ALA A 332 7.12 -11.33 24.55
N PRO A 333 6.46 -10.65 25.51
CA PRO A 333 5.87 -11.32 26.68
C PRO A 333 4.73 -12.28 26.35
N TYR A 334 3.98 -12.07 25.26
CA TYR A 334 2.92 -12.98 24.82
C TYR A 334 3.47 -14.25 24.18
N ILE A 335 4.65 -14.15 23.58
CA ILE A 335 5.29 -15.24 22.85
C ILE A 335 6.19 -16.05 23.79
N PHE A 336 6.92 -15.36 24.65
CA PHE A 336 7.89 -15.92 25.59
C PHE A 336 7.57 -15.50 27.03
N PRO A 337 6.44 -15.93 27.64
CA PRO A 337 6.01 -15.46 28.96
C PRO A 337 7.03 -15.73 30.07
N GLU A 338 7.82 -16.80 29.95
CA GLU A 338 8.81 -17.19 30.96
C GLU A 338 10.21 -16.57 30.71
N LYS A 339 10.39 -15.82 29.59
CA LYS A 339 11.71 -15.32 29.20
C LYS A 339 11.75 -13.81 29.26
N LYS A 340 12.66 -13.27 30.07
CA LYS A 340 12.97 -11.83 30.00
C LYS A 340 13.78 -11.53 28.75
N ILE A 341 13.19 -10.76 27.85
CA ILE A 341 13.86 -10.29 26.65
C ILE A 341 14.70 -9.06 27.00
N HIS A 342 16.01 -9.16 26.77
CA HIS A 342 16.92 -8.04 26.92
C HIS A 342 17.25 -7.48 25.53
N MET A 343 17.20 -6.15 25.43
CA MET A 343 17.62 -5.48 24.20
C MET A 343 19.09 -5.82 23.90
N GLN A 344 19.35 -6.18 22.67
CA GLN A 344 20.68 -6.44 22.13
C GLN A 344 20.95 -5.50 20.96
N TYR A 345 22.19 -5.07 20.83
CA TYR A 345 22.61 -4.24 19.70
C TYR A 345 23.16 -5.08 18.57
N THR A 346 22.68 -4.84 17.35
CA THR A 346 23.15 -5.56 16.15
C THR A 346 24.64 -5.34 15.86
N THR A 347 25.21 -4.26 16.38
CA THR A 347 26.64 -3.92 16.22
C THR A 347 27.58 -4.78 17.09
N THR A 348 27.09 -5.37 18.17
CA THR A 348 27.96 -6.01 19.18
C THR A 348 27.52 -7.42 19.59
N SER A 349 26.33 -7.86 19.19
CA SER A 349 25.81 -9.17 19.58
C SER A 349 26.20 -10.27 18.59
N PRO A 350 27.10 -11.20 18.96
CA PRO A 350 27.44 -12.35 18.10
C PRO A 350 26.22 -13.20 17.74
N LYS A 351 25.22 -13.24 18.65
CA LYS A 351 23.98 -13.95 18.41
C LYS A 351 23.19 -13.31 17.26
N LEU A 352 23.03 -11.97 17.25
CA LEU A 352 22.36 -11.26 16.19
C LEU A 352 23.14 -11.33 14.87
N HIS A 353 24.48 -11.27 14.91
CA HIS A 353 25.30 -11.46 13.72
C HIS A 353 25.05 -12.84 13.07
N LYS A 354 24.97 -13.89 13.88
CA LYS A 354 24.64 -15.24 13.40
C LYS A 354 23.24 -15.30 12.76
N ILE A 355 22.24 -14.68 13.40
CA ILE A 355 20.85 -14.60 12.88
C ILE A 355 20.81 -13.86 11.55
N LEU A 356 21.56 -12.75 11.44
CA LEU A 356 21.64 -11.93 10.24
C LEU A 356 22.55 -12.54 9.14
N GLY A 357 23.24 -13.65 9.43
CA GLY A 357 24.15 -14.27 8.48
C GLY A 357 25.43 -13.47 8.20
N VAL A 358 25.83 -12.58 9.13
CA VAL A 358 27.02 -11.74 8.98
C VAL A 358 28.13 -12.17 9.94
N GLU A 359 29.39 -11.86 9.57
CA GLU A 359 30.53 -12.12 10.43
C GLU A 359 30.53 -11.22 11.67
N THR A 360 30.92 -11.77 12.81
CA THR A 360 31.11 -10.96 14.02
C THR A 360 32.39 -10.14 13.89
N PRO A 361 32.33 -8.79 13.93
CA PRO A 361 33.54 -7.97 13.87
C PRO A 361 34.46 -8.27 15.06
N VAL A 362 35.74 -8.44 14.79
CA VAL A 362 36.80 -8.50 15.81
C VAL A 362 37.33 -7.08 15.91
N PHE A 363 37.19 -6.48 17.08
CA PHE A 363 37.79 -5.19 17.39
C PHE A 363 39.11 -5.45 18.13
N ASP A 364 40.23 -5.02 17.55
CA ASP A 364 41.55 -5.02 18.19
C ASP A 364 41.65 -4.00 19.32
#